data_87cbeaf608dd8fb5828b34f3ea2c0d8f
#
_entry.id   87cbeaf608dd8fb5828b34f3ea2c0d8f
#
_cell.length_a   1.000
_cell.length_b   1.000
_cell.length_c   1.000
_cell.angle_alpha   90.00
_cell.angle_beta   90.00
_cell.angle_gamma   90.00
#
_symmetry.space_group_name_H-M   'P 1'
#
loop_
_entity.id
_entity.type
_entity.pdbx_description
1 polymer ?
#
loop_
_entity_poly.entity_id
_entity_poly.type
_entity_poly.pdbx_seq_one_letter_code
_entity_poly.pdbx_strand_id
1 'polypeptide(L)'
;MNTLLHKQRIKSIILFIFEILIVSGLFVASALFELDYYFLIAIGLCLAIICFNTIFYWFSSRTIENLKLRTELKSADVIGTDIQEAYNFGKIGLAVTDGNKNVIWINEFLTDMDFDVVDCKIDEISPDLLKLSSSDYEEETVKIIYKKHNYEVKFIESANLYIFKDITDYESIFNYSKNQ
;
A
#
# COMPACT_ATOMS: atom_id res chain seq x y z
N MET A 1 -16.36 -6.51 3.95
CA MET A 1 -15.36 -5.84 4.79
C MET A 1 -15.49 -6.23 6.27
N ASN A 2 -16.65 -6.14 6.89
CA ASN A 2 -16.85 -6.51 8.30
C ASN A 2 -16.46 -7.95 8.66
N THR A 3 -16.65 -8.90 7.76
CA THR A 3 -16.36 -10.33 8.00
C THR A 3 -14.86 -10.64 8.09
N LEU A 4 -14.00 -10.00 7.28
CA LEU A 4 -12.55 -10.19 7.33
C LEU A 4 -11.93 -9.55 8.58
N LEU A 5 -12.33 -8.31 8.89
CA LEU A 5 -11.91 -7.61 10.10
C LEU A 5 -12.38 -8.35 11.35
N HIS A 6 -13.60 -8.89 11.33
CA HIS A 6 -14.14 -9.70 12.44
C HIS A 6 -13.37 -11.00 12.61
N LYS A 7 -13.05 -11.69 11.51
CA LYS A 7 -12.27 -12.93 11.53
C LYS A 7 -10.84 -12.71 12.05
N GLN A 8 -10.23 -11.58 11.73
CA GLN A 8 -8.89 -11.22 12.19
C GLN A 8 -8.88 -10.83 13.67
N ARG A 9 -9.90 -10.08 14.14
CA ARG A 9 -10.09 -9.79 15.57
C ARG A 9 -10.30 -11.05 16.39
N ILE A 10 -11.12 -11.98 15.91
CA ILE A 10 -11.35 -13.26 16.60
C ILE A 10 -10.05 -14.06 16.71
N LYS A 11 -9.26 -14.15 15.63
CA LYS A 11 -7.96 -14.83 15.68
C LYS A 11 -7.00 -14.21 16.69
N SER A 12 -6.93 -12.88 16.76
CA SER A 12 -6.11 -12.15 17.73
C SER A 12 -6.56 -12.41 19.17
N ILE A 13 -7.87 -12.42 19.42
CA ILE A 13 -8.43 -12.73 20.75
C ILE A 13 -8.13 -14.17 21.17
N ILE A 14 -8.29 -15.13 20.27
CA ILE A 14 -8.00 -16.54 20.54
C ILE A 14 -6.50 -16.71 20.87
N LEU A 15 -5.62 -16.09 20.12
CA LEU A 15 -4.17 -16.13 20.35
C LEU A 15 -3.83 -15.54 21.71
N PHE A 16 -4.40 -14.40 22.07
CA PHE A 16 -4.21 -13.75 23.37
C PHE A 16 -4.70 -14.59 24.55
N ILE A 17 -5.86 -15.26 24.43
CA ILE A 17 -6.36 -16.20 25.44
C ILE A 17 -5.40 -17.38 25.62
N PHE A 18 -4.87 -17.91 24.52
CA PHE A 18 -3.93 -19.02 24.54
C PHE A 18 -2.61 -18.65 25.23
N GLU A 19 -2.11 -17.44 24.99
CA GLU A 19 -0.92 -16.87 25.64
C GLU A 19 -1.12 -16.72 27.15
N ILE A 20 -2.27 -16.19 27.59
CA ILE A 20 -2.60 -16.07 29.03
C ILE A 20 -2.65 -17.45 29.69
N LEU A 21 -3.21 -18.47 29.01
CA LEU A 21 -3.26 -19.83 29.53
C LEU A 21 -1.86 -20.44 29.72
N ILE A 22 -0.94 -20.24 28.77
CA ILE A 22 0.44 -20.72 28.87
C ILE A 22 1.16 -20.03 30.04
N VAL A 23 1.07 -18.72 30.13
CA VAL A 23 1.73 -17.96 31.21
C VAL A 23 1.19 -18.33 32.56
N SER A 24 -0.14 -18.45 32.72
CA SER A 24 -0.76 -18.86 33.99
C SER A 24 -0.37 -20.30 34.37
N GLY A 25 -0.30 -21.22 33.42
CA GLY A 25 0.14 -22.59 33.63
C GLY A 25 1.59 -22.66 34.12
N LEU A 26 2.50 -21.87 33.57
CA LEU A 26 3.89 -21.76 34.01
C LEU A 26 4.01 -21.19 35.41
N PHE A 27 3.19 -20.20 35.77
CA PHE A 27 3.15 -19.61 37.12
C PHE A 27 2.69 -20.62 38.16
N VAL A 28 1.64 -21.42 37.85
CA VAL A 28 1.14 -22.47 38.71
C VAL A 28 2.18 -23.58 38.87
N ALA A 29 2.85 -23.98 37.78
CA ALA A 29 3.92 -24.99 37.82
C ALA A 29 5.11 -24.50 38.66
N SER A 30 5.52 -23.23 38.53
CA SER A 30 6.57 -22.63 39.37
C SER A 30 6.23 -22.67 40.86
N ALA A 31 4.98 -22.37 41.23
CA ALA A 31 4.53 -22.39 42.60
C ALA A 31 4.44 -23.81 43.21
N LEU A 32 4.09 -24.84 42.40
CA LEU A 32 3.94 -26.20 42.85
C LEU A 32 5.28 -26.91 43.04
N PHE A 33 6.29 -26.59 42.24
CA PHE A 33 7.58 -27.31 42.22
C PHE A 33 8.71 -26.56 42.95
N GLU A 34 8.45 -25.42 43.61
CA GLU A 34 9.43 -24.58 44.36
C GLU A 34 10.75 -24.37 43.58
N LEU A 35 10.68 -24.21 42.26
CA LEU A 35 11.85 -24.11 41.41
C LEU A 35 12.03 -22.66 40.95
N ASP A 36 12.99 -21.93 41.50
CA ASP A 36 13.35 -20.55 41.14
C ASP A 36 13.66 -20.41 39.64
N TYR A 37 14.12 -21.46 38.97
CA TYR A 37 14.39 -21.49 37.54
C TYR A 37 13.16 -21.26 36.67
N TYR A 38 12.00 -21.79 37.06
CA TYR A 38 10.77 -21.63 36.26
C TYR A 38 10.24 -20.21 36.30
N PHE A 39 10.51 -19.49 37.38
CA PHE A 39 10.12 -18.08 37.48
C PHE A 39 10.88 -17.20 36.48
N LEU A 40 12.18 -17.39 36.30
CA LEU A 40 13.00 -16.72 35.30
C LEU A 40 12.56 -17.05 33.86
N ILE A 41 12.26 -18.34 33.63
CA ILE A 41 11.75 -18.80 32.32
C ILE A 41 10.38 -18.15 32.02
N ALA A 42 9.49 -18.08 32.99
CA ALA A 42 8.16 -17.44 32.85
C ALA A 42 8.28 -15.96 32.51
N ILE A 43 9.18 -15.22 33.17
CA ILE A 43 9.44 -13.79 32.86
C ILE A 43 9.97 -13.65 31.42
N GLY A 44 10.95 -14.48 31.03
CA GLY A 44 11.50 -14.44 29.65
C GLY A 44 10.44 -14.71 28.59
N LEU A 45 9.56 -15.68 28.83
CA LEU A 45 8.42 -15.99 27.94
C LEU A 45 7.41 -14.83 27.87
N CYS A 46 7.08 -14.20 29.01
CA CYS A 46 6.21 -13.03 29.02
C CYS A 46 6.77 -11.89 28.17
N LEU A 47 8.06 -11.59 28.30
CA LEU A 47 8.72 -10.55 27.49
C LEU A 47 8.71 -10.90 26.00
N ALA A 48 9.01 -12.15 25.64
CA ALA A 48 8.96 -12.62 24.26
C ALA A 48 7.56 -12.49 23.65
N ILE A 49 6.50 -12.84 24.39
CA ILE A 49 5.10 -12.72 23.98
C ILE A 49 4.72 -11.24 23.76
N ILE A 50 5.12 -10.35 24.68
CA ILE A 50 4.85 -8.91 24.52
C ILE A 50 5.52 -8.35 23.28
N CYS A 51 6.78 -8.71 23.04
CA CYS A 51 7.51 -8.29 21.82
C CYS A 51 6.83 -8.80 20.56
N PHE A 52 6.44 -10.08 20.53
CA PHE A 52 5.76 -10.70 19.39
C PHE A 52 4.42 -10.02 19.10
N ASN A 53 3.60 -9.79 20.13
CA ASN A 53 2.31 -9.12 19.99
C ASN A 53 2.46 -7.67 19.49
N THR A 54 3.47 -6.96 19.96
CA THR A 54 3.74 -5.58 19.50
C THR A 54 4.10 -5.55 18.02
N ILE A 55 4.98 -6.44 17.56
CA ILE A 55 5.38 -6.56 16.15
C ILE A 55 4.18 -6.99 15.30
N PHE A 56 3.42 -7.99 15.74
CA PHE A 56 2.24 -8.49 15.03
C PHE A 56 1.16 -7.41 14.89
N TYR A 57 0.90 -6.65 15.96
CA TYR A 57 -0.05 -5.52 15.92
C TYR A 57 0.39 -4.43 14.95
N TRP A 58 1.67 -4.08 14.96
CA TRP A 58 2.23 -3.09 14.03
C TRP A 58 2.09 -3.52 12.56
N PHE A 59 2.39 -4.80 12.27
CA PHE A 59 2.25 -5.36 10.92
C PHE A 59 0.79 -5.45 10.47
N SER A 60 -0.09 -5.89 11.37
CA SER A 60 -1.54 -6.01 11.11
C SER A 60 -2.20 -4.65 10.87
N SER A 61 -1.80 -3.61 11.61
CA SER A 61 -2.33 -2.27 11.46
C SER A 61 -2.04 -1.68 10.07
N ARG A 62 -0.81 -1.85 9.57
CA ARG A 62 -0.43 -1.42 8.21
C ARG A 62 -1.22 -2.14 7.12
N THR A 63 -1.42 -3.44 7.26
CA THR A 63 -2.19 -4.24 6.29
C THR A 63 -3.66 -3.79 6.24
N ILE A 64 -4.24 -3.47 7.40
CA ILE A 64 -5.63 -3.00 7.49
C ILE A 64 -5.80 -1.62 6.84
N GLU A 65 -4.85 -0.73 7.03
CA GLU A 65 -4.87 0.62 6.45
C GLU A 65 -4.83 0.57 4.92
N ASN A 66 -3.95 -0.25 4.35
CA ASN A 66 -3.88 -0.46 2.90
C ASN A 66 -5.17 -1.11 2.34
N LEU A 67 -5.74 -2.09 3.05
CA LEU A 67 -7.01 -2.70 2.67
C LEU A 67 -8.18 -1.70 2.72
N LYS A 68 -8.18 -0.79 3.70
CA LYS A 68 -9.21 0.25 3.81
C LYS A 68 -9.12 1.22 2.64
N LEU A 69 -7.93 1.72 2.33
CA LEU A 69 -7.68 2.58 1.17
C LEU A 69 -8.13 1.91 -0.14
N ARG A 70 -7.75 0.66 -0.38
CA ARG A 70 -8.17 -0.11 -1.56
C ARG A 70 -9.70 -0.26 -1.65
N THR A 71 -10.37 -0.42 -0.52
CA THR A 71 -11.84 -0.59 -0.49
C THR A 71 -12.56 0.73 -0.72
N GLU A 72 -12.04 1.83 -0.18
CA GLU A 72 -12.59 3.18 -0.42
C GLU A 72 -12.43 3.57 -1.89
N LEU A 73 -11.28 3.28 -2.50
CA LEU A 73 -11.04 3.50 -3.93
C LEU A 73 -11.95 2.66 -4.83
N LYS A 74 -12.14 1.36 -4.51
CA LYS A 74 -13.11 0.52 -5.24
C LYS A 74 -14.55 1.01 -5.11
N SER A 75 -14.90 1.64 -3.98
CA SER A 75 -16.23 2.23 -3.81
C SER A 75 -16.40 3.50 -4.64
N ALA A 76 -15.33 4.27 -4.83
CA ALA A 76 -15.30 5.41 -5.74
C ALA A 76 -15.36 4.96 -7.22
N ASP A 77 -14.80 3.80 -7.54
CA ASP A 77 -14.85 3.16 -8.87
C ASP A 77 -16.30 2.82 -9.29
N VAL A 78 -17.16 2.47 -8.32
CA VAL A 78 -18.58 2.18 -8.58
C VAL A 78 -19.42 3.44 -8.89
N ILE A 79 -18.90 4.64 -8.54
CA ILE A 79 -19.61 5.91 -8.77
C ILE A 79 -19.50 6.41 -10.22
N GLY A 80 -18.69 5.77 -11.07
CA GLY A 80 -18.46 6.38 -12.35
C GLY A 80 -17.95 5.51 -13.47
N THR A 81 -18.73 4.56 -13.96
CA THR A 81 -18.51 4.01 -15.30
C THR A 81 -18.35 5.12 -16.33
N ASP A 82 -19.12 6.19 -16.24
CA ASP A 82 -19.05 7.34 -17.13
C ASP A 82 -17.74 8.14 -16.95
N ILE A 83 -17.25 8.25 -15.71
CA ILE A 83 -15.96 8.94 -15.41
C ILE A 83 -14.80 8.07 -15.87
N GLN A 84 -14.87 6.77 -15.68
CA GLN A 84 -13.85 5.82 -16.11
C GLN A 84 -13.72 5.80 -17.65
N GLU A 85 -14.85 5.81 -18.35
CA GLU A 85 -14.88 5.93 -19.81
C GLU A 85 -14.29 7.25 -20.28
N ALA A 86 -14.54 8.37 -19.58
CA ALA A 86 -13.93 9.66 -19.88
C ALA A 86 -12.40 9.65 -19.69
N TYR A 87 -11.89 8.99 -18.65
CA TYR A 87 -10.45 8.82 -18.43
C TYR A 87 -9.81 7.94 -19.50
N ASN A 88 -10.44 6.83 -19.88
CA ASN A 88 -9.97 5.95 -20.94
C ASN A 88 -9.94 6.68 -22.28
N PHE A 89 -11.00 7.42 -22.61
CA PHE A 89 -11.06 8.25 -23.82
C PHE A 89 -10.00 9.36 -23.81
N GLY A 90 -9.76 9.99 -22.66
CA GLY A 90 -8.73 11.00 -22.47
C GLY A 90 -7.31 10.47 -22.42
N LYS A 91 -7.10 9.15 -22.49
CA LYS A 91 -5.80 8.48 -22.28
C LYS A 91 -5.12 8.90 -20.96
N ILE A 92 -5.91 8.91 -19.90
CA ILE A 92 -5.48 9.34 -18.56
C ILE A 92 -5.37 8.14 -17.64
N GLY A 93 -4.16 7.85 -17.20
CA GLY A 93 -3.85 6.86 -16.20
C GLY A 93 -3.90 7.44 -14.79
N LEU A 94 -4.41 6.68 -13.84
CA LEU A 94 -4.47 7.04 -12.43
C LEU A 94 -3.81 5.95 -11.60
N ALA A 95 -2.86 6.34 -10.73
CA ALA A 95 -2.25 5.44 -9.77
C ALA A 95 -2.28 6.06 -8.38
N VAL A 96 -2.75 5.32 -7.39
CA VAL A 96 -2.77 5.74 -5.99
C VAL A 96 -1.71 5.00 -5.21
N THR A 97 -0.96 5.73 -4.38
CA THR A 97 0.08 5.15 -3.53
C THR A 97 -0.29 5.22 -2.05
N ASP A 98 0.33 4.37 -1.26
CA ASP A 98 0.32 4.49 0.20
C ASP A 98 1.35 5.51 0.70
N GLY A 99 1.42 5.71 2.02
CA GLY A 99 2.41 6.61 2.64
C GLY A 99 3.88 6.20 2.44
N ASN A 100 4.14 4.96 2.00
CA ASN A 100 5.47 4.45 1.69
C ASN A 100 5.78 4.48 0.19
N LYS A 101 4.91 5.11 -0.62
CA LYS A 101 5.00 5.20 -2.08
C LYS A 101 4.84 3.86 -2.81
N ASN A 102 4.21 2.84 -2.17
CA ASN A 102 3.81 1.64 -2.88
C ASN A 102 2.49 1.90 -3.61
N VAL A 103 2.40 1.45 -4.86
CA VAL A 103 1.18 1.56 -5.65
C VAL A 103 0.14 0.60 -5.11
N ILE A 104 -0.98 1.12 -4.65
CA ILE A 104 -2.08 0.31 -4.07
C ILE A 104 -3.25 0.13 -5.02
N TRP A 105 -3.35 0.96 -6.05
CA TRP A 105 -4.41 0.90 -7.05
C TRP A 105 -4.02 1.64 -8.33
N ILE A 106 -4.45 1.13 -9.48
CA ILE A 106 -4.41 1.76 -10.78
C ILE A 106 -5.77 1.66 -11.47
N ASN A 107 -6.08 2.59 -12.38
CA ASN A 107 -7.30 2.50 -13.19
C ASN A 107 -7.13 1.53 -14.37
N GLU A 108 -8.25 1.25 -15.05
CA GLU A 108 -8.32 0.33 -16.18
C GLU A 108 -7.38 0.75 -17.32
N PHE A 109 -7.30 2.04 -17.64
CA PHE A 109 -6.39 2.54 -18.67
C PHE A 109 -4.94 2.10 -18.44
N LEU A 110 -4.41 2.24 -17.23
CA LEU A 110 -3.05 1.77 -16.92
C LEU A 110 -2.93 0.25 -16.97
N THR A 111 -3.98 -0.47 -16.58
CA THR A 111 -4.01 -1.93 -16.67
C THR A 111 -3.94 -2.38 -18.13
N ASP A 112 -4.69 -1.74 -19.03
CA ASP A 112 -4.70 -2.03 -20.48
C ASP A 112 -3.36 -1.68 -21.15
N MET A 113 -2.64 -0.70 -20.58
CA MET A 113 -1.27 -0.33 -21.00
C MET A 113 -0.19 -1.21 -20.35
N ASP A 114 -0.57 -2.35 -19.77
CA ASP A 114 0.34 -3.31 -19.13
C ASP A 114 1.12 -2.76 -17.93
N PHE A 115 0.58 -1.80 -17.17
CA PHE A 115 1.18 -1.37 -15.91
C PHE A 115 0.95 -2.42 -14.82
N ASP A 116 1.83 -3.40 -14.72
CA ASP A 116 1.81 -4.41 -13.65
C ASP A 116 2.65 -3.92 -12.46
N VAL A 117 2.15 -2.88 -11.78
CA VAL A 117 2.89 -2.14 -10.75
C VAL A 117 2.16 -2.10 -9.40
N VAL A 118 1.04 -2.78 -9.29
CA VAL A 118 0.32 -2.86 -8.01
C VAL A 118 1.16 -3.66 -7.00
N ASP A 119 1.28 -3.15 -5.80
CA ASP A 119 2.14 -3.63 -4.71
C ASP A 119 3.65 -3.37 -4.91
N CYS A 120 4.05 -2.71 -6.03
CA CYS A 120 5.42 -2.24 -6.26
C CYS A 120 5.58 -0.78 -5.83
N LYS A 121 6.82 -0.33 -5.68
CA LYS A 121 7.09 1.08 -5.43
C LYS A 121 6.95 1.90 -6.71
N ILE A 122 6.50 3.14 -6.57
CA ILE A 122 6.29 4.04 -7.71
C ILE A 122 7.58 4.34 -8.49
N ASP A 123 8.74 4.30 -7.83
CA ASP A 123 10.06 4.50 -8.45
C ASP A 123 10.49 3.34 -9.34
N GLU A 124 9.85 2.18 -9.24
CA GLU A 124 10.07 1.08 -10.18
C GLU A 124 9.53 1.40 -11.58
N ILE A 125 8.52 2.29 -11.69
CA ILE A 125 8.07 2.83 -12.97
C ILE A 125 9.11 3.80 -13.53
N SER A 126 9.49 4.79 -12.73
CA SER A 126 10.57 5.74 -13.02
C SER A 126 11.05 6.42 -11.72
N PRO A 127 12.37 6.49 -11.48
CA PRO A 127 12.92 7.23 -10.34
C PRO A 127 12.54 8.71 -10.31
N ASP A 128 12.23 9.29 -11.47
CA ASP A 128 11.84 10.70 -11.59
C ASP A 128 10.50 11.00 -10.92
N LEU A 129 9.65 10.00 -10.74
CA LEU A 129 8.35 10.16 -10.07
C LEU A 129 8.48 10.52 -8.59
N LEU A 130 9.58 10.13 -7.93
CA LEU A 130 9.84 10.53 -6.56
C LEU A 130 10.10 12.03 -6.42
N LYS A 131 10.63 12.68 -7.47
CA LYS A 131 10.89 14.12 -7.48
C LYS A 131 9.60 14.92 -7.28
N LEU A 132 8.49 14.47 -7.90
CA LEU A 132 7.18 15.11 -7.77
C LEU A 132 6.63 15.13 -6.34
N SER A 133 7.13 14.25 -5.48
CA SER A 133 6.71 14.18 -4.07
C SER A 133 7.69 14.87 -3.11
N SER A 134 8.74 15.51 -3.63
CA SER A 134 9.69 16.29 -2.83
C SER A 134 9.29 17.77 -2.81
N SER A 135 9.34 18.39 -1.63
CA SER A 135 9.00 19.82 -1.44
C SER A 135 9.90 20.79 -2.20
N ASP A 136 11.03 20.32 -2.70
CA ASP A 136 12.04 21.13 -3.39
C ASP A 136 11.89 21.11 -4.91
N TYR A 137 10.89 20.40 -5.45
CA TYR A 137 10.68 20.29 -6.88
C TYR A 137 9.73 21.39 -7.36
N GLU A 138 10.22 22.30 -8.22
CA GLU A 138 9.46 23.47 -8.69
C GLU A 138 8.49 23.13 -9.84
N GLU A 139 8.70 22.03 -10.56
CA GLU A 139 7.84 21.66 -11.69
C GLU A 139 6.62 20.86 -11.22
N GLU A 140 5.45 21.20 -11.75
CA GLU A 140 4.20 20.50 -11.44
C GLU A 140 4.07 19.15 -12.12
N THR A 141 4.86 18.88 -13.18
CA THR A 141 4.80 17.64 -13.98
C THR A 141 6.19 17.11 -14.31
N VAL A 142 6.28 15.82 -14.51
CA VAL A 142 7.49 15.13 -15.00
C VAL A 142 7.13 14.32 -16.23
N LYS A 143 8.00 14.33 -17.23
CA LYS A 143 7.87 13.45 -18.39
C LYS A 143 8.68 12.19 -18.17
N ILE A 144 8.04 11.05 -18.39
CA ILE A 144 8.66 9.73 -18.30
C ILE A 144 8.38 8.91 -19.57
N ILE A 145 9.23 7.94 -19.82
CA ILE A 145 9.01 6.93 -20.85
C ILE A 145 8.82 5.58 -20.13
N TYR A 146 7.68 4.95 -20.36
CA TYR A 146 7.40 3.62 -19.84
C TYR A 146 6.79 2.74 -20.93
N LYS A 147 7.35 1.52 -21.11
CA LYS A 147 6.90 0.56 -22.15
C LYS A 147 6.69 1.18 -23.55
N LYS A 148 7.60 2.05 -23.98
CA LYS A 148 7.61 2.76 -25.28
C LYS A 148 6.55 3.85 -25.44
N HIS A 149 5.83 4.20 -24.40
CA HIS A 149 4.89 5.31 -24.36
C HIS A 149 5.50 6.48 -23.58
N ASN A 150 5.19 7.70 -24.01
CA ASN A 150 5.60 8.93 -23.35
C ASN A 150 4.44 9.41 -22.46
N TYR A 151 4.71 9.59 -21.18
CA TYR A 151 3.73 10.08 -20.22
C TYR A 151 4.18 11.41 -19.61
N GLU A 152 3.25 12.33 -19.51
CA GLU A 152 3.36 13.50 -18.64
C GLU A 152 2.66 13.14 -17.32
N VAL A 153 3.39 13.22 -16.20
CA VAL A 153 2.88 12.77 -14.90
C VAL A 153 2.80 13.95 -13.94
N LYS A 154 1.68 14.06 -13.25
CA LYS A 154 1.42 14.99 -12.15
C LYS A 154 1.12 14.24 -10.87
N PHE A 155 1.59 14.75 -9.74
CA PHE A 155 1.29 14.20 -8.41
C PHE A 155 0.36 15.14 -7.64
N ILE A 156 -0.68 14.58 -7.02
CA ILE A 156 -1.58 15.29 -6.11
C ILE A 156 -1.33 14.75 -4.69
N GLU A 157 -0.62 15.54 -3.90
CA GLU A 157 -0.18 15.14 -2.57
C GLU A 157 -1.35 14.81 -1.63
N SER A 158 -2.41 15.63 -1.61
CA SER A 158 -3.58 15.45 -0.75
C SER A 158 -4.28 14.10 -0.92
N ALA A 159 -4.15 13.47 -2.10
CA ALA A 159 -4.77 12.20 -2.45
C ALA A 159 -3.75 11.05 -2.62
N ASN A 160 -2.44 11.33 -2.51
CA ASN A 160 -1.37 10.41 -2.91
C ASN A 160 -1.59 9.83 -4.32
N LEU A 161 -2.06 10.67 -5.26
CA LEU A 161 -2.51 10.30 -6.58
C LEU A 161 -1.51 10.77 -7.65
N TYR A 162 -1.04 9.83 -8.46
CA TYR A 162 -0.29 10.12 -9.68
C TYR A 162 -1.23 10.06 -10.88
N ILE A 163 -1.21 11.10 -11.70
CA ILE A 163 -1.99 11.22 -12.94
C ILE A 163 -1.03 11.10 -14.11
N PHE A 164 -1.22 10.09 -14.95
CA PHE A 164 -0.42 9.81 -16.15
C PHE A 164 -1.22 10.22 -17.38
N LYS A 165 -0.74 11.17 -18.13
CA LYS A 165 -1.31 11.56 -19.42
C LYS A 165 -0.44 10.99 -20.52
N ASP A 166 -1.00 10.14 -21.37
CA ASP A 166 -0.28 9.64 -22.56
C ASP A 166 -0.13 10.79 -23.57
N ILE A 167 1.11 11.14 -23.88
CA ILE A 167 1.48 12.19 -24.84
C ILE A 167 2.23 11.63 -26.05
N THR A 168 2.22 10.33 -26.26
CA THR A 168 2.99 9.65 -27.31
C THR A 168 2.65 10.16 -28.70
N ASP A 169 1.37 10.30 -29.01
CA ASP A 169 0.91 10.80 -30.32
C ASP A 169 1.31 12.28 -30.51
N TYR A 170 1.19 13.09 -29.45
CA TYR A 170 1.55 14.51 -29.51
C TYR A 170 3.04 14.71 -29.78
N GLU A 171 3.90 13.98 -29.07
CA GLU A 171 5.36 14.09 -29.29
C GLU A 171 5.79 13.58 -30.68
N SER A 172 5.13 12.55 -31.19
CA SER A 172 5.41 12.05 -32.54
C SER A 172 5.11 13.10 -33.61
N ILE A 173 3.96 13.78 -33.51
CA ILE A 173 3.56 14.86 -34.44
C ILE A 173 4.49 16.07 -34.29
N PHE A 174 4.84 16.46 -33.07
CA PHE A 174 5.73 17.59 -32.82
C PHE A 174 7.13 17.35 -33.39
N ASN A 175 7.69 16.16 -33.21
CA ASN A 175 8.99 15.79 -33.75
C ASN A 175 8.97 15.71 -35.28
N TYR A 176 7.88 15.24 -35.90
CA TYR A 176 7.71 15.24 -37.33
C TYR A 176 7.70 16.66 -37.92
N SER A 177 6.97 17.59 -37.27
CA SER A 177 6.88 18.99 -37.72
C SER A 177 8.19 19.76 -37.58
N LYS A 178 9.08 19.36 -36.65
CA LYS A 178 10.36 20.02 -36.41
C LYS A 178 11.47 19.58 -37.37
N ASN A 179 11.28 18.43 -38.05
CA ASN A 179 12.23 17.85 -39.01
C ASN A 179 11.89 18.17 -40.47
N GLN A 180 10.88 18.99 -40.71
CA GLN A 180 10.58 19.60 -42.01
C GLN A 180 11.11 21.03 -42.09
#